data_eff58c6e68d17ceaddac38328daaebdf
#
_entry.id   eff58c6e68d17ceaddac38328daaebdf
#
_cell.length_a   1.000
_cell.length_b   1.000
_cell.length_c   1.000
_cell.angle_alpha   90.00
_cell.angle_beta   90.00
_cell.angle_gamma   90.00
#
_symmetry.space_group_name_H-M   'P 1'
#
loop_
_entity.id
_entity.type
_entity.pdbx_description
1 polymer ?
#
loop_
_entity_poly.entity_id
_entity_poly.type
_entity_poly.pdbx_seq_one_letter_code
_entity_poly.pdbx_strand_id
1 'polypeptide(L)'
;FDAMRERYGNPAPIEITNRLLTEQAEMQNTDMIVYFDFLSLLASDAQKHGEHIRVGGGVGSSFAAYLLGATEINPLKPHYFCPKCGAVMFDNSTDDGWDLKEKICSCGNQMHGDGHNIPFEAYRPFEQRNIGFYVSVSPEYIHSAISVVQKYFKDCKLTSREREANKIITYSVS
;
A
#
# COMPACT_ATOMS: atom_id res chain seq x y z
N PHE A 1 -8.05 -9.89 -1.28
CA PHE A 1 -7.91 -10.86 -2.39
C PHE A 1 -8.55 -10.39 -3.68
N ASP A 2 -9.67 -9.68 -3.66
CA ASP A 2 -10.36 -9.25 -4.88
C ASP A 2 -9.50 -8.28 -5.70
N ALA A 3 -8.90 -7.27 -5.08
CA ALA A 3 -7.97 -6.36 -5.74
C ALA A 3 -6.75 -7.09 -6.35
N MET A 4 -6.25 -8.15 -5.67
CA MET A 4 -5.18 -8.98 -6.22
C MET A 4 -5.64 -9.73 -7.47
N ARG A 5 -6.82 -10.33 -7.43
CA ARG A 5 -7.38 -11.08 -8.56
C ARG A 5 -7.71 -10.18 -9.75
N GLU A 6 -8.23 -9.00 -9.47
CA GLU A 6 -8.52 -7.98 -10.48
C GLU A 6 -7.26 -7.55 -11.22
N ARG A 7 -6.15 -7.33 -10.48
CA ARG A 7 -4.90 -6.89 -11.06
C ARG A 7 -4.09 -8.02 -11.72
N TYR A 8 -3.99 -9.17 -11.07
CA TYR A 8 -3.06 -10.25 -11.45
C TYR A 8 -3.74 -11.52 -11.98
N GLY A 9 -5.07 -11.46 -12.18
CA GLY A 9 -5.85 -12.58 -12.69
C GLY A 9 -6.30 -13.58 -11.62
N ASN A 10 -7.13 -14.53 -12.03
CA ASN A 10 -7.64 -15.59 -11.17
C ASN A 10 -7.51 -16.95 -11.88
N PRO A 11 -6.60 -17.84 -11.43
CA PRO A 11 -5.73 -17.67 -10.25
C PRO A 11 -4.60 -16.67 -10.50
N ALA A 12 -4.24 -15.91 -9.46
CA ALA A 12 -3.01 -15.12 -9.48
C ALA A 12 -1.77 -16.02 -9.34
N PRO A 13 -0.58 -15.58 -9.79
CA PRO A 13 0.66 -16.32 -9.58
C PRO A 13 0.89 -16.68 -8.12
N ILE A 14 1.46 -17.86 -7.89
CA ILE A 14 1.63 -18.43 -6.54
C ILE A 14 2.51 -17.53 -5.64
N GLU A 15 3.53 -16.90 -6.21
CA GLU A 15 4.43 -15.99 -5.49
C GLU A 15 3.68 -14.79 -4.94
N ILE A 16 2.77 -14.22 -5.73
CA ILE A 16 1.93 -13.07 -5.36
C ILE A 16 0.93 -13.49 -4.27
N THR A 17 0.30 -14.64 -4.47
CA THR A 17 -0.65 -15.20 -3.50
C THR A 17 0.02 -15.48 -2.16
N ASN A 18 1.20 -16.09 -2.17
CA ASN A 18 1.95 -16.39 -0.95
C ASN A 18 2.39 -15.13 -0.21
N ARG A 19 2.80 -14.07 -0.94
CA ARG A 19 3.13 -12.80 -0.32
C ARG A 19 1.93 -12.23 0.44
N LEU A 20 0.76 -12.19 -0.17
CA LEU A 20 -0.46 -11.67 0.46
C LEU A 20 -0.90 -12.51 1.66
N LEU A 21 -0.83 -13.84 1.55
CA LEU A 21 -1.15 -14.75 2.66
C LEU A 21 -0.22 -14.57 3.86
N THR A 22 1.08 -14.39 3.61
CA THR A 22 2.06 -14.12 4.67
C THR A 22 1.75 -12.81 5.40
N GLU A 23 1.49 -11.74 4.65
CA GLU A 23 1.12 -10.45 5.25
C GLU A 23 -0.19 -10.53 6.04
N GLN A 24 -1.20 -11.21 5.50
CA GLN A 24 -2.48 -11.40 6.18
C GLN A 24 -2.34 -12.17 7.50
N ALA A 25 -1.52 -13.22 7.53
CA ALA A 25 -1.26 -13.97 8.76
C ALA A 25 -0.61 -13.07 9.83
N GLU A 26 0.38 -12.25 9.44
CA GLU A 26 1.01 -11.31 10.38
C GLU A 26 0.07 -10.20 10.84
N MET A 27 -0.83 -9.70 9.98
CA MET A 27 -1.86 -8.73 10.38
C MET A 27 -2.78 -9.29 11.47
N GLN A 28 -3.17 -10.57 11.35
CA GLN A 28 -4.01 -11.24 12.35
C GLN A 28 -3.26 -11.44 13.67
N ASN A 29 -1.96 -11.81 13.60
CA ASN A 29 -1.13 -12.03 14.79
C ASN A 29 -0.77 -10.74 15.54
N THR A 30 -0.90 -9.58 14.92
CA THR A 30 -0.47 -8.29 15.46
C THR A 30 -1.60 -7.27 15.62
N ASP A 31 -2.85 -7.68 15.47
CA ASP A 31 -4.05 -6.83 15.49
C ASP A 31 -4.01 -5.66 14.47
N MET A 32 -3.14 -5.76 13.47
CA MET A 32 -2.99 -4.73 12.43
C MET A 32 -4.20 -4.63 11.49
N ILE A 33 -5.07 -5.60 11.49
CA ILE A 33 -6.24 -5.67 10.58
C ILE A 33 -7.12 -4.41 10.68
N VAL A 34 -7.30 -3.88 11.88
CA VAL A 34 -8.08 -2.64 12.12
C VAL A 34 -7.47 -1.44 11.39
N TYR A 35 -6.14 -1.36 11.35
CA TYR A 35 -5.44 -0.27 10.65
C TYR A 35 -5.52 -0.42 9.13
N PHE A 36 -5.51 -1.65 8.61
CA PHE A 36 -5.69 -1.89 7.18
C PHE A 36 -7.13 -1.61 6.73
N ASP A 37 -8.13 -1.92 7.56
CA ASP A 37 -9.51 -1.53 7.31
C ASP A 37 -9.65 0.00 7.26
N PHE A 38 -9.02 0.70 8.19
CA PHE A 38 -8.96 2.16 8.19
C PHE A 38 -8.27 2.71 6.93
N LEU A 39 -7.12 2.15 6.54
CA LEU A 39 -6.39 2.57 5.34
C LEU A 39 -7.22 2.35 4.07
N SER A 40 -7.96 1.25 3.99
CA SER A 40 -8.88 0.97 2.89
C SER A 40 -9.96 2.03 2.76
N LEU A 41 -10.58 2.41 3.89
CA LEU A 41 -11.59 3.47 3.92
C LEU A 41 -11.01 4.81 3.52
N LEU A 42 -9.84 5.17 4.06
CA LEU A 42 -9.18 6.43 3.78
C LEU A 42 -8.74 6.54 2.31
N ALA A 43 -8.16 5.46 1.75
CA ALA A 43 -7.77 5.41 0.34
C ALA A 43 -8.98 5.54 -0.59
N SER A 44 -10.06 4.82 -0.28
CA SER A 44 -11.32 4.91 -1.05
C SER A 44 -11.96 6.29 -0.98
N ASP A 45 -11.92 6.94 0.18
CA ASP A 45 -12.44 8.30 0.34
C ASP A 45 -11.57 9.32 -0.42
N ALA A 46 -10.25 9.20 -0.35
CA ALA A 46 -9.33 10.05 -1.11
C ALA A 46 -9.59 9.94 -2.62
N GLN A 47 -9.72 8.74 -3.16
CA GLN A 47 -10.02 8.52 -4.57
C GLN A 47 -11.32 9.20 -5.03
N LYS A 48 -12.36 9.22 -4.19
CA LYS A 48 -13.63 9.92 -4.49
C LYS A 48 -13.44 11.44 -4.60
N HIS A 49 -12.41 11.97 -3.95
CA HIS A 49 -12.04 13.39 -4.01
C HIS A 49 -10.99 13.69 -5.10
N GLY A 50 -10.59 12.69 -5.90
CA GLY A 50 -9.52 12.82 -6.89
C GLY A 50 -8.13 12.92 -6.28
N GLU A 51 -7.97 12.45 -5.04
CA GLU A 51 -6.76 12.53 -4.23
C GLU A 51 -6.15 11.15 -3.98
N HIS A 52 -4.88 11.14 -3.60
CA HIS A 52 -4.14 9.95 -3.24
C HIS A 52 -3.55 10.09 -1.83
N ILE A 53 -3.48 8.98 -1.12
CA ILE A 53 -2.76 8.91 0.15
C ILE A 53 -1.43 8.21 -0.06
N ARG A 54 -0.48 8.47 0.84
CA ARG A 54 0.81 7.76 0.88
C ARG A 54 1.08 7.31 2.30
N VAL A 55 1.07 6.00 2.49
CA VAL A 55 1.43 5.42 3.79
C VAL A 55 2.93 5.17 3.85
N GLY A 56 3.53 5.43 5.01
CA GLY A 56 4.95 5.19 5.27
C GLY A 56 5.16 4.41 6.57
N GLY A 57 6.43 4.16 6.90
CA GLY A 57 6.80 3.22 7.95
C GLY A 57 6.74 1.77 7.47
N GLY A 58 6.71 0.80 8.37
CA GLY A 58 6.66 -0.63 8.01
C GLY A 58 5.48 -1.03 7.12
N VAL A 59 4.36 -0.31 7.22
CA VAL A 59 3.17 -0.52 6.37
C VAL A 59 3.43 -0.07 4.92
N GLY A 60 4.34 0.88 4.69
CA GLY A 60 4.68 1.36 3.35
C GLY A 60 5.30 0.31 2.42
N SER A 61 5.88 -0.75 2.99
CA SER A 61 6.43 -1.90 2.26
C SER A 61 5.44 -3.06 2.10
N SER A 62 4.18 -2.87 2.49
CA SER A 62 3.15 -3.91 2.46
C SER A 62 2.52 -4.03 1.08
N PHE A 63 2.45 -5.26 0.59
CA PHE A 63 1.72 -5.58 -0.63
C PHE A 63 0.21 -5.39 -0.45
N ALA A 64 -0.31 -5.69 0.74
CA ALA A 64 -1.70 -5.41 1.06
C ALA A 64 -2.01 -3.90 1.00
N ALA A 65 -1.14 -3.04 1.53
CA ALA A 65 -1.32 -1.58 1.43
C ALA A 65 -1.30 -1.09 -0.03
N TYR A 66 -0.44 -1.68 -0.88
CA TYR A 66 -0.43 -1.41 -2.31
C TYR A 66 -1.75 -1.81 -2.97
N LEU A 67 -2.26 -3.00 -2.71
CA LEU A 67 -3.54 -3.47 -3.26
C LEU A 67 -4.75 -2.63 -2.81
N LEU A 68 -4.67 -2.02 -1.64
CA LEU A 68 -5.69 -1.10 -1.12
C LEU A 68 -5.58 0.33 -1.68
N GLY A 69 -4.54 0.62 -2.47
CA GLY A 69 -4.27 1.97 -2.97
C GLY A 69 -3.76 2.93 -1.88
N ALA A 70 -3.28 2.41 -0.76
CA ALA A 70 -2.69 3.20 0.33
C ALA A 70 -1.22 3.59 0.07
N THR A 71 -0.57 2.94 -0.88
CA THR A 71 0.75 3.28 -1.42
C THR A 71 0.79 2.97 -2.90
N GLU A 72 1.61 3.71 -3.65
CA GLU A 72 1.87 3.46 -5.07
C GLU A 72 3.04 2.48 -5.29
N ILE A 73 3.76 2.14 -4.21
CA ILE A 73 4.94 1.28 -4.26
C ILE A 73 4.52 -0.18 -4.21
N ASN A 74 4.76 -0.91 -5.30
CA ASN A 74 4.58 -2.35 -5.38
C ASN A 74 5.82 -3.06 -4.80
N PRO A 75 5.73 -3.72 -3.64
CA PRO A 75 6.91 -4.32 -3.00
C PRO A 75 7.31 -5.69 -3.58
N LEU A 76 6.58 -6.21 -4.55
CA LEU A 76 6.89 -7.49 -5.17
C LEU A 76 8.26 -7.46 -5.88
N LYS A 77 8.78 -8.62 -6.20
CA LYS A 77 9.96 -8.74 -7.08
C LYS A 77 9.68 -8.14 -8.44
N PRO A 78 10.70 -7.68 -9.18
CA PRO A 78 10.55 -7.18 -10.53
C PRO A 78 9.76 -8.15 -11.42
N HIS A 79 8.76 -7.65 -12.08
CA HIS A 79 7.92 -8.43 -12.96
C HIS A 79 7.30 -7.57 -14.06
N TYR A 80 6.97 -8.20 -15.15
CA TYR A 80 6.13 -7.63 -16.19
C TYR A 80 4.66 -7.90 -15.88
N PHE A 81 3.84 -6.93 -16.15
CA PHE A 81 2.40 -7.01 -16.06
C PHE A 81 1.76 -6.56 -17.38
N CYS A 82 0.81 -7.32 -17.91
CA CYS A 82 0.05 -6.95 -19.08
C CYS A 82 -1.31 -6.36 -18.68
N PRO A 83 -1.57 -5.06 -18.92
CA PRO A 83 -2.83 -4.43 -18.51
C PRO A 83 -4.04 -4.96 -19.30
N LYS A 84 -3.81 -5.62 -20.47
CA LYS A 84 -4.90 -6.12 -21.31
C LYS A 84 -5.39 -7.51 -20.90
N CYS A 85 -4.46 -8.43 -20.60
CA CYS A 85 -4.82 -9.82 -20.32
C CYS A 85 -4.43 -10.30 -18.93
N GLY A 86 -3.85 -9.41 -18.07
CA GLY A 86 -3.44 -9.76 -16.72
C GLY A 86 -2.22 -10.69 -16.62
N ALA A 87 -1.58 -11.03 -17.76
CA ALA A 87 -0.40 -11.90 -17.74
C ALA A 87 0.72 -11.27 -16.92
N VAL A 88 1.33 -12.07 -16.06
CA VAL A 88 2.45 -11.68 -15.17
C VAL A 88 3.65 -12.54 -15.49
N MET A 89 4.84 -11.95 -15.53
CA MET A 89 6.11 -12.65 -15.73
C MET A 89 7.18 -12.04 -14.83
N PHE A 90 7.63 -12.78 -13.83
CA PHE A 90 8.76 -12.35 -13.00
C PHE A 90 10.06 -12.34 -13.82
N ASP A 91 10.89 -11.33 -13.56
CA ASP A 91 12.18 -11.17 -14.21
C ASP A 91 13.18 -10.64 -13.18
N ASN A 92 14.22 -11.41 -12.92
CA ASN A 92 15.25 -11.08 -11.91
C ASN A 92 16.51 -10.47 -12.57
N SER A 93 16.41 -9.95 -13.80
CA SER A 93 17.53 -9.33 -14.49
C SER A 93 17.89 -7.93 -13.94
N THR A 94 16.98 -7.33 -13.18
CA THR A 94 17.13 -6.04 -12.53
C THR A 94 16.66 -6.13 -11.07
N ASP A 95 17.06 -5.17 -10.23
CA ASP A 95 16.59 -5.06 -8.84
C ASP A 95 15.25 -4.30 -8.75
N ASP A 96 14.90 -3.56 -9.80
CA ASP A 96 13.68 -2.74 -9.84
C ASP A 96 12.92 -2.98 -11.14
N GLY A 97 11.60 -3.10 -11.04
CA GLY A 97 10.73 -3.33 -12.20
C GLY A 97 10.72 -2.18 -13.21
N TRP A 98 11.04 -0.96 -12.80
CA TRP A 98 11.14 0.19 -13.70
C TRP A 98 12.34 0.13 -14.63
N ASP A 99 13.38 -0.62 -14.24
CA ASP A 99 14.59 -0.83 -15.05
C ASP A 99 14.44 -1.97 -16.05
N LEU A 100 13.30 -2.66 -16.04
CA LEU A 100 13.00 -3.72 -16.99
C LEU A 100 12.85 -3.17 -18.42
N LYS A 101 13.46 -3.86 -19.39
CA LYS A 101 13.37 -3.47 -20.80
C LYS A 101 11.95 -3.63 -21.33
N GLU A 102 11.62 -2.87 -22.36
CA GLU A 102 10.33 -3.00 -23.05
C GLU A 102 10.06 -4.44 -23.48
N LYS A 103 8.83 -4.89 -23.29
CA LYS A 103 8.39 -6.25 -23.61
C LYS A 103 6.98 -6.26 -24.16
N ILE A 104 6.77 -7.10 -25.17
CA ILE A 104 5.44 -7.32 -25.75
C ILE A 104 4.88 -8.64 -25.22
N CYS A 105 3.66 -8.59 -24.76
CA CYS A 105 2.89 -9.74 -24.31
C CYS A 105 2.50 -10.64 -25.48
N SER A 106 2.27 -11.92 -25.23
CA SER A 106 1.72 -12.85 -26.23
C SER A 106 0.36 -12.41 -26.82
N CYS A 107 -0.40 -11.57 -26.09
CA CYS A 107 -1.63 -10.97 -26.61
C CYS A 107 -1.41 -9.75 -27.51
N GLY A 108 -0.16 -9.39 -27.83
CA GLY A 108 0.23 -8.26 -28.66
C GLY A 108 0.25 -6.90 -27.98
N ASN A 109 -0.09 -6.81 -26.67
CA ASN A 109 -0.06 -5.56 -25.93
C ASN A 109 1.30 -5.33 -25.27
N GLN A 110 1.68 -4.07 -25.05
CA GLN A 110 2.89 -3.75 -24.30
C GLN A 110 2.70 -4.12 -22.83
N MET A 111 3.72 -4.76 -22.25
CA MET A 111 3.78 -5.04 -20.81
C MET A 111 4.46 -3.88 -20.07
N HIS A 112 4.07 -3.67 -18.86
CA HIS A 112 4.69 -2.69 -17.98
C HIS A 112 5.57 -3.41 -16.95
N GLY A 113 6.76 -2.89 -16.72
CA GLY A 113 7.60 -3.31 -15.60
C GLY A 113 7.07 -2.74 -14.30
N ASP A 114 7.04 -3.55 -13.23
CA ASP A 114 6.57 -3.19 -11.89
C ASP A 114 7.34 -4.01 -10.84
N GLY A 115 7.24 -3.61 -9.58
CA GLY A 115 7.88 -4.30 -8.46
C GLY A 115 9.25 -3.73 -8.09
N HIS A 116 9.38 -3.36 -6.79
CA HIS A 116 10.57 -2.71 -6.25
C HIS A 116 11.41 -3.62 -5.35
N ASN A 117 11.16 -4.93 -5.39
CA ASN A 117 11.90 -5.96 -4.65
C ASN A 117 12.08 -5.66 -3.16
N ILE A 118 11.02 -5.16 -2.51
CA ILE A 118 11.07 -4.80 -1.09
C ILE A 118 10.66 -6.01 -0.26
N PRO A 119 11.55 -6.54 0.60
CA PRO A 119 11.21 -7.65 1.48
C PRO A 119 10.10 -7.26 2.44
N PHE A 120 9.25 -8.22 2.79
CA PHE A 120 8.24 -8.02 3.81
C PHE A 120 8.90 -7.99 5.19
N GLU A 121 8.74 -6.85 5.87
CA GLU A 121 9.06 -6.73 7.29
C GLU A 121 7.79 -7.01 8.10
N ALA A 122 7.86 -8.01 8.97
CA ALA A 122 6.73 -8.36 9.82
C ALA A 122 6.26 -7.16 10.65
N TYR A 123 4.96 -7.00 10.81
CA TYR A 123 4.36 -5.93 11.65
C TYR A 123 4.60 -6.16 13.15
N ARG A 124 5.75 -6.72 13.52
CA ARG A 124 6.08 -7.00 14.91
C ARG A 124 6.38 -5.69 15.63
N PRO A 125 5.70 -5.42 16.76
CA PRO A 125 6.18 -4.38 17.65
C PRO A 125 7.58 -4.80 18.12
N PHE A 126 8.60 -4.01 17.76
CA PHE A 126 9.87 -4.09 18.46
C PHE A 126 9.57 -3.84 19.93
N GLU A 127 9.94 -4.80 20.79
CA GLU A 127 9.72 -4.81 22.22
C GLU A 127 9.26 -3.46 22.80
N GLN A 128 7.95 -3.34 23.11
CA GLN A 128 7.30 -2.17 23.74
C GLN A 128 7.14 -0.90 22.88
N ARG A 129 7.40 -0.90 21.59
CA ARG A 129 7.06 0.25 20.73
C ARG A 129 5.73 -0.02 20.02
N ASN A 130 4.83 0.95 20.11
CA ASN A 130 3.63 0.92 19.27
C ASN A 130 4.02 0.85 17.81
N ILE A 131 3.35 0.00 17.04
CA ILE A 131 3.52 -0.02 15.60
C ILE A 131 3.06 1.35 15.09
N GLY A 132 4.03 2.17 14.70
CA GLY A 132 3.75 3.49 14.14
C GLY A 132 3.80 3.43 12.62
N PHE A 133 2.76 3.91 11.97
CA PHE A 133 2.80 4.29 10.58
C PHE A 133 2.27 5.72 10.44
N TYR A 134 2.60 6.35 9.34
CA TYR A 134 2.09 7.68 9.04
C TYR A 134 1.44 7.68 7.67
N VAL A 135 0.46 8.54 7.50
CA VAL A 135 -0.21 8.75 6.22
C VAL A 135 -0.01 10.20 5.82
N SER A 136 0.55 10.40 4.63
CA SER A 136 0.66 11.71 4.02
C SER A 136 -0.52 11.93 3.08
N VAL A 137 -1.09 13.12 3.15
CA VAL A 137 -2.22 13.57 2.32
C VAL A 137 -1.94 14.96 1.79
N SER A 138 -2.62 15.37 0.72
CA SER A 138 -2.53 16.74 0.21
C SER A 138 -3.13 17.74 1.20
N PRO A 139 -2.71 19.02 1.17
CA PRO A 139 -3.33 20.07 1.98
C PRO A 139 -4.83 20.24 1.69
N GLU A 140 -5.25 20.01 0.46
CA GLU A 140 -6.63 20.11 0.00
C GLU A 140 -7.52 19.03 0.61
N TYR A 141 -6.96 17.84 0.83
CA TYR A 141 -7.70 16.69 1.35
C TYR A 141 -7.66 16.55 2.88
N ILE A 142 -6.80 17.30 3.59
CA ILE A 142 -6.54 17.11 5.03
C ILE A 142 -7.79 17.14 5.91
N HIS A 143 -8.73 18.05 5.63
CA HIS A 143 -9.97 18.18 6.42
C HIS A 143 -10.88 16.95 6.25
N SER A 144 -10.99 16.43 5.03
CA SER A 144 -11.73 15.20 4.74
C SER A 144 -11.07 14.00 5.42
N ALA A 145 -9.74 13.89 5.33
CA ALA A 145 -8.98 12.84 6.00
C ALA A 145 -9.20 12.84 7.52
N ILE A 146 -9.15 14.01 8.16
CA ILE A 146 -9.43 14.16 9.61
C ILE A 146 -10.85 13.68 9.93
N SER A 147 -11.84 14.01 9.10
CA SER A 147 -13.22 13.58 9.28
C SER A 147 -13.36 12.05 9.21
N VAL A 148 -12.64 11.41 8.29
CA VAL A 148 -12.59 9.93 8.18
C VAL A 148 -11.97 9.33 9.45
N VAL A 149 -10.83 9.88 9.94
CA VAL A 149 -10.17 9.44 11.17
C VAL A 149 -11.12 9.52 12.36
N GLN A 150 -11.76 10.66 12.58
CA GLN A 150 -12.67 10.88 13.71
C GLN A 150 -13.92 9.99 13.65
N LYS A 151 -14.42 9.71 12.45
CA LYS A 151 -15.56 8.82 12.24
C LYS A 151 -15.21 7.37 12.52
N TYR A 152 -14.00 6.95 12.15
CA TYR A 152 -13.54 5.57 12.32
C TYR A 152 -13.09 5.29 13.77
N PHE A 153 -12.29 6.18 14.33
CA PHE A 153 -11.78 6.09 15.69
C PHE A 153 -12.53 7.07 16.61
N LYS A 154 -13.72 6.69 17.04
CA LYS A 154 -14.67 7.58 17.78
C LYS A 154 -14.12 8.19 19.06
N ASP A 155 -13.22 7.49 19.73
CA ASP A 155 -12.65 7.88 21.03
C ASP A 155 -11.21 8.39 20.91
N CYS A 156 -10.74 8.66 19.68
CA CYS A 156 -9.38 9.10 19.47
C CYS A 156 -9.20 10.59 19.82
N LYS A 157 -8.08 10.89 20.45
CA LYS A 157 -7.62 12.27 20.64
C LYS A 157 -6.70 12.65 19.48
N LEU A 158 -7.13 13.64 18.71
CA LEU A 158 -6.31 14.25 17.67
C LEU A 158 -5.46 15.37 18.27
N THR A 159 -4.15 15.25 18.14
CA THR A 159 -3.20 16.32 18.47
C THR A 159 -2.51 16.78 17.21
N SER A 160 -2.40 18.08 17.01
CA SER A 160 -1.70 18.67 15.87
C SER A 160 -0.35 19.22 16.28
N ARG A 161 0.66 19.05 15.45
CA ARG A 161 1.99 19.64 15.60
C ARG A 161 2.42 20.24 14.27
N GLU A 162 2.64 21.55 14.28
CA GLU A 162 3.18 22.26 13.12
C GLU A 162 4.72 22.31 13.20
N ARG A 163 5.38 22.04 12.06
CA ARG A 163 6.81 22.27 11.88
C ARG A 163 6.99 23.50 10.99
N GLU A 164 7.43 24.59 11.57
CA GLU A 164 7.59 25.89 10.90
C GLU A 164 8.49 25.85 9.66
N ALA A 165 9.54 25.01 9.67
CA ALA A 165 10.51 24.97 8.58
C ALA A 165 9.95 24.48 7.23
N ASN A 166 8.90 23.64 7.24
CA ASN A 166 8.36 22.98 6.03
C ASN A 166 6.85 23.13 5.86
N LYS A 167 6.17 23.88 6.72
CA LYS A 167 4.69 23.96 6.77
C LYS A 167 3.99 22.59 6.83
N ILE A 168 4.65 21.60 7.47
CA ILE A 168 4.08 20.27 7.66
C ILE A 168 3.30 20.26 8.96
N ILE A 169 2.01 19.96 8.88
CA ILE A 169 1.17 19.73 10.04
C ILE A 169 1.04 18.22 10.25
N THR A 170 1.45 17.73 11.41
CA THR A 170 1.32 16.32 11.77
C THR A 170 0.18 16.17 12.75
N TYR A 171 -0.74 15.28 12.49
CA TYR A 171 -1.80 14.89 13.40
C TYR A 171 -1.46 13.53 14.02
N SER A 172 -1.53 13.44 15.33
CA SER A 172 -1.33 12.18 16.05
C SER A 172 -2.66 11.71 16.62
N VAL A 173 -2.92 10.44 16.49
CA VAL A 173 -4.10 9.74 17.02
C VAL A 173 -3.66 8.95 18.24
N SER A 174 -4.29 9.14 19.38
CA SER A 174 -4.01 8.41 20.61
C SER A 174 -5.30 7.96 21.28
#